data_61ecd6db6b78ba4d324841e5af6c4770
#
_entry.id   61ecd6db6b78ba4d324841e5af6c4770
#
_cell.length_a   1.000
_cell.length_b   1.000
_cell.length_c   1.000
_cell.angle_alpha   90.00
_cell.angle_beta   90.00
_cell.angle_gamma   90.00
#
_symmetry.space_group_name_H-M   'P 1'
#
loop_
_entity.id
_entity.type
_entity.pdbx_description
1 polymer ?
#
loop_
_entity_poly.entity_id
_entity_poly.type
_entity_poly.pdbx_seq_one_letter_code
_entity_poly.pdbx_strand_id
1 'polypeptide(L)'
;MKSQREQAEMIKEISGASPKKCMKCGKCSATCPAFDEMDIKPHQFVSYVVDENVDALLESKTLWKCLSCFACVERCPRDVKPGKLIDAARQRVVRQRGADYLAADEIPNLLDPELPQQLLVSAFRRYKR
;
A
#
# COMPACT_ATOMS: atom_id res chain seq x y z
N MET A 1 -2.11 -9.42 17.04
CA MET A 1 -1.92 -9.48 15.56
C MET A 1 -3.29 -9.67 14.92
N LYS A 2 -3.61 -8.85 13.91
CA LYS A 2 -4.88 -9.03 13.17
C LYS A 2 -4.77 -10.26 12.28
N SER A 3 -5.86 -11.03 12.15
CA SER A 3 -5.87 -12.20 11.28
C SER A 3 -5.69 -11.77 9.80
N GLN A 4 -5.17 -12.65 8.96
CA GLN A 4 -4.98 -12.37 7.52
C GLN A 4 -6.30 -11.98 6.85
N ARG A 5 -7.39 -12.60 7.28
CA ARG A 5 -8.74 -12.27 6.82
C ARG A 5 -9.13 -10.82 7.13
N GLU A 6 -8.91 -10.36 8.36
CA GLU A 6 -9.19 -8.97 8.76
C GLU A 6 -8.33 -7.97 7.97
N GLN A 7 -7.09 -8.33 7.68
CA GLN A 7 -6.21 -7.51 6.86
C GLN A 7 -6.69 -7.44 5.40
N ALA A 8 -7.12 -8.56 4.83
CA ALA A 8 -7.70 -8.61 3.49
C ALA A 8 -8.99 -7.79 3.38
N GLU A 9 -9.86 -7.86 4.38
CA GLU A 9 -11.09 -7.07 4.47
C GLU A 9 -10.76 -5.56 4.52
N MET A 10 -9.78 -5.16 5.34
CA MET A 10 -9.32 -3.77 5.40
C MET A 10 -8.79 -3.25 4.06
N ILE A 11 -7.99 -4.06 3.36
CA ILE A 11 -7.47 -3.68 2.04
C ILE A 11 -8.62 -3.49 1.04
N LYS A 12 -9.62 -4.37 1.07
CA LYS A 12 -10.83 -4.24 0.23
C LYS A 12 -11.61 -2.98 0.55
N GLU A 13 -11.80 -2.68 1.83
CA GLU A 13 -12.51 -1.50 2.31
C GLU A 13 -11.81 -0.20 1.90
N ILE A 14 -10.50 -0.09 2.15
CA ILE A 14 -9.70 1.08 1.78
C ILE A 14 -9.67 1.29 0.27
N SER A 15 -9.52 0.21 -0.50
CA SER A 15 -9.42 0.29 -1.97
C SER A 15 -10.76 0.56 -2.66
N GLY A 16 -11.88 0.20 -2.04
CA GLY A 16 -13.18 0.16 -2.69
C GLY A 16 -13.23 -0.81 -3.89
N ALA A 17 -12.34 -1.79 -3.90
CA ALA A 17 -12.20 -2.75 -4.99
C ALA A 17 -13.04 -4.00 -4.77
N SER A 18 -13.30 -4.72 -5.86
CA SER A 18 -14.07 -5.97 -5.85
C SER A 18 -13.24 -7.12 -6.41
N PRO A 19 -12.25 -7.63 -5.65
CA PRO A 19 -11.29 -8.63 -6.16
C PRO A 19 -11.95 -9.94 -6.58
N LYS A 20 -13.06 -10.32 -5.97
CA LYS A 20 -13.82 -11.55 -6.33
C LYS A 20 -14.38 -11.53 -7.75
N LYS A 21 -14.53 -10.37 -8.39
CA LYS A 21 -14.98 -10.25 -9.78
C LYS A 21 -13.88 -10.60 -10.79
N CYS A 22 -12.65 -10.80 -10.38
CA CYS A 22 -11.53 -11.08 -11.25
C CYS A 22 -11.71 -12.39 -12.00
N MET A 23 -11.63 -12.34 -13.33
CA MET A 23 -11.66 -13.53 -14.18
C MET A 23 -10.27 -14.00 -14.61
N LYS A 24 -9.22 -13.49 -14.01
CA LYS A 24 -7.82 -13.88 -14.27
C LYS A 24 -7.37 -13.73 -15.73
N CYS A 25 -7.91 -12.74 -16.46
CA CYS A 25 -7.59 -12.53 -17.88
C CYS A 25 -6.18 -11.97 -18.13
N GLY A 26 -5.51 -11.43 -17.13
CA GLY A 26 -4.13 -10.92 -17.23
C GLY A 26 -3.96 -9.57 -17.93
N LYS A 27 -5.02 -8.89 -18.37
CA LYS A 27 -4.94 -7.58 -19.04
C LYS A 27 -4.29 -6.51 -18.18
N CYS A 28 -4.53 -6.51 -16.89
CA CYS A 28 -3.92 -5.58 -15.94
C CYS A 28 -2.40 -5.74 -15.89
N SER A 29 -1.89 -6.97 -15.93
CA SER A 29 -0.46 -7.24 -15.95
C SER A 29 0.17 -6.92 -17.30
N ALA A 30 -0.52 -7.23 -18.41
CA ALA A 30 -0.05 -6.93 -19.76
C ALA A 30 0.11 -5.43 -20.01
N THR A 31 -0.69 -4.59 -19.36
CA THR A 31 -0.63 -3.13 -19.51
C THR A 31 0.31 -2.46 -18.51
N CYS A 32 0.84 -3.19 -17.54
CA CYS A 32 1.64 -2.62 -16.44
C CYS A 32 3.03 -2.21 -16.93
N PRO A 33 3.42 -0.92 -16.84
CA PRO A 33 4.76 -0.48 -17.24
C PRO A 33 5.88 -0.99 -16.33
N ALA A 34 5.55 -1.37 -15.08
CA ALA A 34 6.49 -1.92 -14.12
C ALA A 34 6.44 -3.46 -14.03
N PHE A 35 5.85 -4.12 -15.00
CA PHE A 35 5.64 -5.57 -14.99
C PHE A 35 6.90 -6.38 -14.67
N ASP A 36 8.01 -6.04 -15.33
CA ASP A 36 9.27 -6.79 -15.17
C ASP A 36 9.92 -6.58 -13.81
N GLU A 37 9.65 -5.47 -13.16
CA GLU A 37 10.20 -5.09 -11.86
C GLU A 37 9.41 -5.67 -10.67
N MET A 38 8.19 -6.14 -10.91
CA MET A 38 7.31 -6.69 -9.88
C MET A 38 7.57 -8.16 -9.63
N ASP A 39 7.67 -8.56 -8.37
CA ASP A 39 7.70 -9.96 -7.93
C ASP A 39 6.31 -10.60 -7.97
N ILE A 40 5.28 -9.88 -7.54
CA ILE A 40 3.88 -10.28 -7.64
C ILE A 40 3.19 -9.40 -8.68
N LYS A 41 2.76 -9.99 -9.79
CA LYS A 41 2.11 -9.26 -10.89
C LYS A 41 0.71 -8.78 -10.50
N PRO A 42 0.16 -7.73 -11.13
CA PRO A 42 -1.16 -7.18 -10.75
C PRO A 42 -2.28 -8.20 -10.67
N HIS A 43 -2.39 -9.12 -11.62
CA HIS A 43 -3.43 -10.16 -11.58
C HIS A 43 -3.21 -11.19 -10.45
N GLN A 44 -1.95 -11.49 -10.15
CA GLN A 44 -1.58 -12.34 -9.00
C GLN A 44 -1.90 -11.64 -7.69
N PHE A 45 -1.63 -10.34 -7.60
CA PHE A 45 -1.93 -9.54 -6.42
C PHE A 45 -3.42 -9.62 -6.05
N VAL A 46 -4.30 -9.55 -7.06
CA VAL A 46 -5.75 -9.74 -6.86
C VAL A 46 -6.05 -11.12 -6.30
N SER A 47 -5.42 -12.18 -6.84
CA SER A 47 -5.60 -13.55 -6.35
C SER A 47 -5.19 -13.71 -4.89
N TYR A 48 -4.03 -13.19 -4.51
CA TYR A 48 -3.56 -13.22 -3.12
C TYR A 48 -4.53 -12.53 -2.15
N VAL A 49 -5.16 -11.42 -2.57
CA VAL A 49 -6.18 -10.75 -1.73
C VAL A 49 -7.44 -11.60 -1.60
N VAL A 50 -7.83 -12.31 -2.64
CA VAL A 50 -8.98 -13.24 -2.60
C VAL A 50 -8.69 -14.43 -1.70
N ASP A 51 -7.48 -14.98 -1.79
CA ASP A 51 -7.02 -16.13 -1.02
C ASP A 51 -6.61 -15.76 0.43
N GLU A 52 -6.79 -14.50 0.81
CA GLU A 52 -6.49 -13.97 2.15
C GLU A 52 -5.01 -14.15 2.57
N ASN A 53 -4.10 -14.29 1.61
CA ASN A 53 -2.64 -14.38 1.84
C ASN A 53 -2.01 -12.99 1.80
N VAL A 54 -2.28 -12.18 2.82
CA VAL A 54 -1.91 -10.77 2.85
C VAL A 54 -0.47 -10.55 3.26
N ASP A 55 0.08 -11.40 4.13
CA ASP A 55 1.46 -11.23 4.62
C ASP A 55 2.46 -11.22 3.47
N ALA A 56 2.31 -12.15 2.51
CA ALA A 56 3.13 -12.17 1.30
C ALA A 56 3.00 -10.90 0.46
N LEU A 57 1.82 -10.27 0.44
CA LEU A 57 1.60 -9.00 -0.25
C LEU A 57 2.29 -7.82 0.44
N LEU A 58 2.24 -7.77 1.78
CA LEU A 58 2.82 -6.67 2.55
C LEU A 58 4.36 -6.67 2.50
N GLU A 59 4.96 -7.84 2.31
CA GLU A 59 6.42 -8.00 2.16
C GLU A 59 6.89 -7.86 0.69
N SER A 60 5.96 -7.84 -0.25
CA SER A 60 6.24 -7.81 -1.69
C SER A 60 6.90 -6.50 -2.14
N LYS A 61 7.87 -6.63 -3.05
CA LYS A 61 8.49 -5.50 -3.74
C LYS A 61 7.50 -4.75 -4.65
N THR A 62 6.44 -5.42 -5.09
CA THR A 62 5.38 -4.84 -5.91
C THR A 62 4.79 -3.58 -5.32
N LEU A 63 4.66 -3.50 -3.98
CA LEU A 63 4.16 -2.31 -3.30
C LEU A 63 4.97 -1.05 -3.63
N TRP A 64 6.29 -1.21 -3.82
CA TRP A 64 7.21 -0.10 -4.05
C TRP A 64 7.55 0.12 -5.52
N LYS A 65 7.31 -0.87 -6.35
CA LYS A 65 7.54 -0.81 -7.80
C LYS A 65 6.33 -0.32 -8.58
N CYS A 66 5.14 -0.42 -8.00
CA CYS A 66 3.92 0.10 -8.61
C CYS A 66 3.97 1.63 -8.74
N LEU A 67 3.83 2.14 -9.95
CA LEU A 67 3.88 3.57 -10.27
C LEU A 67 2.57 4.32 -9.96
N SER A 68 1.55 3.62 -9.49
CA SER A 68 0.20 4.19 -9.25
C SER A 68 -0.40 4.90 -10.48
N CYS A 69 -0.07 4.43 -11.68
CA CYS A 69 -0.59 5.00 -12.92
C CYS A 69 -2.04 4.61 -13.23
N PHE A 70 -2.58 3.61 -12.51
CA PHE A 70 -3.94 3.07 -12.65
C PHE A 70 -4.32 2.57 -14.06
N ALA A 71 -3.36 2.33 -14.95
CA ALA A 71 -3.62 1.72 -16.25
C ALA A 71 -4.31 0.35 -16.11
N CYS A 72 -3.95 -0.43 -15.11
CA CYS A 72 -4.59 -1.71 -14.80
C CYS A 72 -6.05 -1.56 -14.36
N VAL A 73 -6.41 -0.43 -13.75
CA VAL A 73 -7.80 -0.13 -13.35
C VAL A 73 -8.65 0.15 -14.59
N GLU A 74 -8.14 0.96 -15.51
CA GLU A 74 -8.84 1.31 -16.75
C GLU A 74 -8.99 0.12 -17.72
N ARG A 75 -8.01 -0.77 -17.75
CA ARG A 75 -8.01 -1.94 -18.62
C ARG A 75 -8.80 -3.13 -18.10
N CYS A 76 -9.21 -3.11 -16.84
CA CYS A 76 -9.94 -4.22 -16.26
C CYS A 76 -11.40 -4.26 -16.73
N PRO A 77 -11.84 -5.31 -17.47
CA PRO A 77 -13.22 -5.42 -17.97
C PRO A 77 -14.24 -5.70 -16.85
N ARG A 78 -13.77 -6.13 -15.69
CA ARG A 78 -14.60 -6.46 -14.52
C ARG A 78 -14.59 -5.40 -13.43
N ASP A 79 -13.92 -4.27 -13.65
CA ASP A 79 -13.79 -3.18 -12.66
C ASP A 79 -13.27 -3.67 -11.29
N VAL A 80 -12.27 -4.53 -11.32
CA VAL A 80 -11.64 -5.10 -10.10
C VAL A 80 -10.77 -4.08 -9.38
N LYS A 81 -10.19 -3.12 -10.11
CA LYS A 81 -9.32 -2.04 -9.60
C LYS A 81 -8.02 -2.56 -8.95
N PRO A 82 -7.17 -3.33 -9.68
CA PRO A 82 -5.94 -3.90 -9.10
C PRO A 82 -4.98 -2.85 -8.54
N GLY A 83 -4.80 -1.72 -9.24
CA GLY A 83 -3.94 -0.62 -8.78
C GLY A 83 -4.37 -0.03 -7.44
N LYS A 84 -5.67 0.04 -7.18
CA LYS A 84 -6.20 0.51 -5.90
C LYS A 84 -5.97 -0.51 -4.77
N LEU A 85 -5.98 -1.81 -5.07
CA LEU A 85 -5.62 -2.84 -4.10
C LEU A 85 -4.15 -2.72 -3.68
N ILE A 86 -3.25 -2.51 -4.64
CA ILE A 86 -1.82 -2.32 -4.38
C ILE A 86 -1.60 -1.05 -3.53
N ASP A 87 -2.27 0.03 -3.87
CA ASP A 87 -2.17 1.29 -3.12
C ASP A 87 -2.71 1.15 -1.69
N ALA A 88 -3.84 0.47 -1.50
CA ALA A 88 -4.40 0.19 -0.18
C ALA A 88 -3.46 -0.67 0.68
N ALA A 89 -2.81 -1.69 0.08
CA ALA A 89 -1.81 -2.50 0.77
C ALA A 89 -0.58 -1.66 1.16
N ARG A 90 -0.11 -0.76 0.28
CA ARG A 90 0.97 0.18 0.57
C ARG A 90 0.62 1.10 1.75
N GLN A 91 -0.59 1.66 1.75
CA GLN A 91 -1.06 2.49 2.86
C GLN A 91 -1.10 1.71 4.18
N ARG A 92 -1.42 0.43 4.12
CA ARG A 92 -1.43 -0.44 5.30
C ARG A 92 -0.04 -0.60 5.93
N VAL A 93 1.00 -0.67 5.10
CA VAL A 93 2.40 -0.74 5.55
C VAL A 93 2.89 0.60 6.10
N VAL A 94 2.62 1.69 5.36
CA VAL A 94 3.16 3.03 5.68
C VAL A 94 2.38 3.71 6.80
N ARG A 95 1.06 3.50 6.86
CA ARG A 95 0.17 4.17 7.83
C ARG A 95 -0.40 3.19 8.83
N GLN A 96 0.45 2.61 9.65
CA GLN A 96 0.00 1.77 10.76
C GLN A 96 -0.68 2.66 11.81
N ARG A 97 -1.92 2.31 12.15
CA ARG A 97 -2.66 3.05 13.19
C ARG A 97 -1.89 2.99 14.51
N GLY A 98 -1.58 4.16 15.07
CA GLY A 98 -0.85 4.30 16.32
C GLY A 98 0.68 4.32 16.19
N ALA A 99 1.25 4.08 15.00
CA ALA A 99 2.68 4.13 14.75
C ALA A 99 3.14 5.49 14.16
N ASP A 100 2.22 6.40 13.92
CA ASP A 100 2.46 7.76 13.40
C ASP A 100 2.68 8.79 14.53
N TYR A 101 2.88 8.32 15.74
CA TYR A 101 3.20 9.13 16.92
C TYR A 101 4.68 9.06 17.24
N LEU A 102 5.31 10.22 17.34
CA LEU A 102 6.68 10.35 17.84
C LEU A 102 6.65 10.84 19.28
N ALA A 103 7.25 10.09 20.18
CA ALA A 103 7.42 10.52 21.55
C ALA A 103 8.44 11.67 21.63
N ALA A 104 8.15 12.68 22.45
CA ALA A 104 8.99 13.87 22.53
C ALA A 104 10.43 13.59 22.98
N ASP A 105 10.63 12.56 23.77
CA ASP A 105 11.91 12.07 24.27
C ASP A 105 12.75 11.33 23.20
N GLU A 106 12.12 10.83 22.15
CA GLU A 106 12.84 10.20 21.04
C GLU A 106 13.36 11.20 20.00
N ILE A 107 12.73 12.38 19.92
CA ILE A 107 13.02 13.40 18.92
C ILE A 107 14.51 13.84 18.94
N PRO A 108 15.14 14.11 20.09
CA PRO A 108 16.55 14.54 20.11
C PRO A 108 17.52 13.56 19.46
N ASN A 109 17.21 12.25 19.50
CA ASN A 109 18.05 11.20 18.93
C ASN A 109 17.91 11.08 17.41
N LEU A 110 16.84 11.64 16.84
CA LEU A 110 16.52 11.59 15.42
C LEU A 110 16.99 12.82 14.65
N LEU A 111 17.46 13.86 15.35
CA LEU A 111 17.73 15.16 14.76
C LEU A 111 19.23 15.41 14.62
N ASP A 112 19.59 15.95 13.47
CA ASP A 112 20.88 16.58 13.25
C ASP A 112 20.93 17.91 14.03
N PRO A 113 21.93 18.16 14.89
CA PRO A 113 22.04 19.41 15.64
C PRO A 113 22.22 20.66 14.76
N GLU A 114 22.62 20.49 13.51
CA GLU A 114 22.75 21.59 12.54
C GLU A 114 21.43 22.03 11.91
N LEU A 115 20.32 21.32 12.17
CA LEU A 115 19.03 21.66 11.60
C LEU A 115 18.44 22.94 12.21
N PRO A 116 17.89 23.86 11.39
CA PRO A 116 17.24 25.06 11.88
C PRO A 116 16.04 24.73 12.77
N GLN A 117 15.91 25.45 13.89
CA GLN A 117 14.82 25.29 14.84
C GLN A 117 13.41 25.40 14.21
N GLN A 118 13.25 26.33 13.27
CA GLN A 118 11.98 26.53 12.56
C GLN A 118 11.56 25.32 11.73
N LEU A 119 12.52 24.60 11.15
CA LEU A 119 12.25 23.38 10.40
C LEU A 119 11.70 22.30 11.33
N LEU A 120 12.25 22.19 12.54
CA LEU A 120 11.78 21.24 13.54
C LEU A 120 10.36 21.55 14.00
N VAL A 121 10.07 22.80 14.32
CA VAL A 121 8.71 23.25 14.71
C VAL A 121 7.71 22.95 13.59
N SER A 122 8.08 23.20 12.34
CA SER A 122 7.23 22.96 11.18
C SER A 122 6.99 21.47 10.95
N ALA A 123 8.04 20.67 11.01
CA ALA A 123 7.97 19.21 10.78
C ALA A 123 7.11 18.51 11.84
N PHE A 124 7.27 18.88 13.11
CA PHE A 124 6.57 18.23 14.22
C PHE A 124 5.22 18.84 14.59
N ARG A 125 4.82 19.94 13.97
CA ARG A 125 3.51 20.56 14.19
C ARG A 125 2.34 19.58 14.04
N ARG A 126 2.47 18.66 13.09
CA ARG A 126 1.47 17.63 12.78
C ARG A 126 1.26 16.62 13.92
N TYR A 127 2.28 16.40 14.73
CA TYR A 127 2.27 15.41 15.80
C TYR A 127 1.93 15.99 17.18
N LYS A 128 1.62 17.28 17.22
CA LYS A 128 1.17 17.94 18.44
C LYS A 128 -0.26 17.48 18.77
N ARG A 129 -0.44 16.81 19.89
CA ARG A 129 -1.74 16.54 20.49
C ARG A 129 -2.08 17.62 21.50
#